data_7b95614b982afb740c6c26dc42229c8e
#
_entry.id   7b95614b982afb740c6c26dc42229c8e
#
_cell.length_a   1.000
_cell.length_b   1.000
_cell.length_c   1.000
_cell.angle_alpha   90.00
_cell.angle_beta   90.00
_cell.angle_gamma   90.00
#
_symmetry.space_group_name_H-M   'P 1'
#
loop_
_entity.id
_entity.type
_entity.pdbx_description
1 polymer ?
#
loop_
_entity_poly.entity_id
_entity_poly.type
_entity_poly.pdbx_seq_one_letter_code
_entity_poly.pdbx_strand_id
1 'polypeptide(L)'
;LGDVYKRQGIGGIDLVLLVVALDEGVMPQTVEHFEILKMLHIKQGIVVFTKADLVDEEWAGLVNDDVDNLVRGTFMENADRIQVSAYTGKNIDVLKQMIVDKVRAAGARRQEKELFRLPIDRVFTMEGFGTVVTGTLLEGCCQVGQEVELYPTERTVKIREIQTHGHRVDM
;
A
#
# COMPACT_ATOMS: atom_id res chain seq x y z
N LEU A 1 -17.53 -10.93 3.08
CA LEU A 1 -16.88 -11.26 1.77
C LEU A 1 -15.96 -10.13 1.29
N GLY A 2 -16.29 -8.84 1.53
CA GLY A 2 -15.45 -7.70 1.16
C GLY A 2 -14.09 -7.63 1.89
N ASP A 3 -14.02 -8.08 3.13
CA ASP A 3 -12.80 -7.97 3.96
C ASP A 3 -11.72 -8.99 3.59
N VAL A 4 -12.09 -10.14 3.03
CA VAL A 4 -11.15 -11.16 2.57
C VAL A 4 -10.37 -10.66 1.34
N TYR A 5 -11.03 -9.94 0.43
CA TYR A 5 -10.39 -9.37 -0.76
C TYR A 5 -9.42 -8.22 -0.42
N LYS A 6 -9.73 -7.42 0.60
CA LYS A 6 -8.84 -6.34 1.06
C LYS A 6 -7.53 -6.87 1.66
N ARG A 7 -7.55 -8.06 2.26
CA ARG A 7 -6.36 -8.68 2.88
C ARG A 7 -5.39 -9.32 1.87
N GLN A 8 -5.84 -9.67 0.67
CA GLN A 8 -5.01 -10.37 -0.33
C GLN A 8 -3.95 -9.47 -1.00
N GLY A 9 -4.16 -8.14 -1.02
CA GLY A 9 -3.19 -7.19 -1.59
C GLY A 9 -2.19 -6.59 -0.59
N ILE A 10 -2.20 -7.02 0.67
CA ILE A 10 -1.56 -6.32 1.79
C ILE A 10 -0.08 -6.70 1.99
N GLY A 11 0.38 -7.79 1.39
CA GLY A 11 1.76 -8.28 1.59
C GLY A 11 2.89 -7.39 1.06
N GLY A 12 2.57 -6.30 0.35
CA GLY A 12 3.55 -5.40 -0.27
C GLY A 12 3.28 -3.92 -0.05
N ILE A 13 2.60 -3.55 1.05
CA ILE A 13 2.35 -2.14 1.38
C ILE A 13 3.55 -1.57 2.13
N ASP A 14 4.26 -0.63 1.51
CA ASP A 14 5.38 0.06 2.11
C ASP A 14 4.98 1.42 2.73
N LEU A 15 3.88 2.02 2.28
CA LEU A 15 3.37 3.31 2.72
C LEU A 15 1.85 3.30 2.80
N VAL A 16 1.29 3.86 3.87
CA VAL A 16 -0.15 4.05 4.07
C VAL A 16 -0.50 5.53 4.01
N LEU A 17 -1.58 5.84 3.32
CA LEU A 17 -2.25 7.14 3.44
C LEU A 17 -3.53 6.94 4.27
N LEU A 18 -3.55 7.50 5.49
CA LEU A 18 -4.76 7.58 6.31
C LEU A 18 -5.54 8.82 5.87
N VAL A 19 -6.58 8.61 5.08
CA VAL A 19 -7.38 9.69 4.51
C VAL A 19 -8.61 9.93 5.38
N VAL A 20 -8.75 11.15 5.89
CA VAL A 20 -9.88 11.60 6.71
C VAL A 20 -10.48 12.85 6.08
N ALA A 21 -11.78 12.83 5.80
CA ALA A 21 -12.49 14.00 5.30
C ALA A 21 -12.79 14.94 6.48
N LEU A 22 -12.35 16.19 6.41
CA LEU A 22 -12.49 17.15 7.51
C LEU A 22 -13.96 17.49 7.82
N ASP A 23 -14.84 17.46 6.85
CA ASP A 23 -16.27 17.72 7.02
C ASP A 23 -17.01 16.58 7.76
N GLU A 24 -16.45 15.36 7.75
CA GLU A 24 -17.05 14.18 8.37
C GLU A 24 -16.31 13.74 9.67
N GLY A 25 -15.02 14.07 9.77
CA GLY A 25 -14.16 13.65 10.89
C GLY A 25 -13.80 12.16 10.86
N VAL A 26 -13.43 11.62 12.02
CA VAL A 26 -13.09 10.20 12.19
C VAL A 26 -14.35 9.36 12.26
N MET A 27 -14.64 8.64 11.19
CA MET A 27 -15.81 7.77 11.09
C MET A 27 -15.52 6.37 11.68
N PRO A 28 -16.55 5.62 12.12
CA PRO A 28 -16.37 4.24 12.62
C PRO A 28 -15.61 3.34 11.66
N GLN A 29 -15.84 3.49 10.35
CA GLN A 29 -15.14 2.75 9.29
C GLN A 29 -13.65 3.10 9.24
N THR A 30 -13.28 4.36 9.54
CA THR A 30 -11.88 4.80 9.63
C THR A 30 -11.18 4.03 10.76
N VAL A 31 -11.83 3.90 11.91
CA VAL A 31 -11.33 3.14 13.06
C VAL A 31 -11.14 1.67 12.69
N GLU A 32 -12.17 1.03 12.13
CA GLU A 32 -12.12 -0.38 11.74
C GLU A 32 -10.97 -0.67 10.73
N HIS A 33 -10.84 0.17 9.71
CA HIS A 33 -9.77 0.02 8.73
C HIS A 33 -8.39 0.25 9.35
N PHE A 34 -8.28 1.20 10.28
CA PHE A 34 -7.03 1.48 10.96
C PHE A 34 -6.62 0.33 11.89
N GLU A 35 -7.56 -0.32 12.59
CA GLU A 35 -7.27 -1.52 13.37
C GLU A 35 -6.69 -2.65 12.50
N ILE A 36 -7.20 -2.81 11.27
CA ILE A 36 -6.63 -3.76 10.32
C ILE A 36 -5.19 -3.36 9.95
N LEU A 37 -4.94 -2.07 9.71
CA LEU A 37 -3.60 -1.58 9.36
C LEU A 37 -2.57 -1.81 10.47
N LYS A 38 -2.96 -1.72 11.75
CA LYS A 38 -2.09 -2.02 12.90
C LYS A 38 -1.59 -3.47 12.92
N MET A 39 -2.37 -4.40 12.38
CA MET A 39 -1.97 -5.82 12.28
C MET A 39 -0.96 -6.06 11.16
N LEU A 40 -0.77 -5.08 10.27
CA LEU A 40 0.18 -5.16 9.17
C LEU A 40 1.49 -4.54 9.64
N HIS A 41 2.60 -5.16 9.30
CA HIS A 41 3.92 -4.69 9.70
C HIS A 41 4.38 -3.45 8.90
N ILE A 42 3.47 -2.50 8.67
CA ILE A 42 3.71 -1.24 7.97
C ILE A 42 4.43 -0.28 8.92
N LYS A 43 5.43 0.40 8.40
CA LYS A 43 6.30 1.26 9.21
C LYS A 43 6.15 2.75 8.90
N GLN A 44 5.48 3.10 7.82
CA GLN A 44 5.39 4.48 7.35
C GLN A 44 3.97 4.82 6.90
N GLY A 45 3.56 6.04 7.20
CA GLY A 45 2.29 6.57 6.76
C GLY A 45 2.28 8.09 6.66
N ILE A 46 1.24 8.61 6.02
CA ILE A 46 0.90 10.03 5.97
C ILE A 46 -0.57 10.16 6.33
N VAL A 47 -0.91 11.09 7.21
CA VAL A 47 -2.31 11.46 7.48
C VAL A 47 -2.71 12.56 6.49
N VAL A 48 -3.75 12.32 5.73
CA VAL A 48 -4.24 13.23 4.70
C VAL A 48 -5.65 13.70 5.08
N PHE A 49 -5.77 14.95 5.45
CA PHE A 49 -7.07 15.57 5.70
C PHE A 49 -7.60 16.17 4.40
N THR A 50 -8.70 15.63 3.91
CA THR A 50 -9.32 16.08 2.66
C THR A 50 -10.45 17.08 2.90
N LYS A 51 -10.92 17.72 1.83
CA LYS A 51 -12.00 18.73 1.86
C LYS A 51 -11.68 19.94 2.77
N ALA A 52 -10.41 20.34 2.80
CA ALA A 52 -9.94 21.47 3.62
C ALA A 52 -10.50 22.84 3.21
N ASP A 53 -11.28 22.88 2.16
CA ASP A 53 -12.02 24.05 1.69
C ASP A 53 -13.43 24.18 2.31
N LEU A 54 -13.92 23.13 2.98
CA LEU A 54 -15.27 23.10 3.55
C LEU A 54 -15.34 23.41 5.05
N VAL A 55 -14.20 23.53 5.72
CA VAL A 55 -14.15 23.72 7.17
C VAL A 55 -13.21 24.84 7.56
N ASP A 56 -13.40 25.42 8.74
CA ASP A 56 -12.49 26.37 9.34
C ASP A 56 -11.34 25.69 10.11
N GLU A 57 -10.39 26.49 10.59
CA GLU A 57 -9.22 25.98 11.31
C GLU A 57 -9.57 25.39 12.69
N GLU A 58 -10.61 25.90 13.34
CA GLU A 58 -11.05 25.41 14.65
C GLU A 58 -11.59 23.98 14.52
N TRP A 59 -12.49 23.75 13.57
CA TRP A 59 -13.01 22.42 13.29
C TRP A 59 -11.93 21.45 12.81
N ALA A 60 -11.04 21.90 11.93
CA ALA A 60 -9.91 21.10 11.48
C ALA A 60 -9.00 20.69 12.66
N GLY A 61 -8.84 21.55 13.67
CA GLY A 61 -8.13 21.23 14.90
C GLY A 61 -8.80 20.10 15.69
N LEU A 62 -10.12 20.14 15.85
CA LEU A 62 -10.88 19.08 16.56
C LEU A 62 -10.71 17.71 15.85
N VAL A 63 -10.85 17.69 14.55
CA VAL A 63 -10.67 16.46 13.76
C VAL A 63 -9.24 15.94 13.87
N ASN A 64 -8.24 16.84 13.92
CA ASN A 64 -6.86 16.44 14.15
C ASN A 64 -6.67 15.81 15.53
N ASP A 65 -7.31 16.32 16.59
CA ASP A 65 -7.25 15.76 17.94
C ASP A 65 -7.89 14.35 18.00
N ASP A 66 -8.97 14.13 17.25
CA ASP A 66 -9.59 12.81 17.12
C ASP A 66 -8.65 11.82 16.43
N VAL A 67 -7.94 12.26 15.38
CA VAL A 67 -6.92 11.44 14.72
C VAL A 67 -5.74 11.19 15.66
N ASP A 68 -5.31 12.16 16.47
CA ASP A 68 -4.28 11.96 17.48
C ASP A 68 -4.63 10.85 18.47
N ASN A 69 -5.88 10.83 18.93
CA ASN A 69 -6.38 9.78 19.82
C ASN A 69 -6.38 8.41 19.11
N LEU A 70 -6.75 8.37 17.84
CA LEU A 70 -6.79 7.14 17.04
C LEU A 70 -5.41 6.54 16.81
N VAL A 71 -4.40 7.38 16.49
CA VAL A 71 -3.06 6.91 16.08
C VAL A 71 -2.07 6.78 17.24
N ARG A 72 -2.43 7.19 18.43
CA ARG A 72 -1.57 7.17 19.63
C ARG A 72 -1.03 5.77 19.92
N GLY A 73 0.29 5.66 20.17
CA GLY A 73 0.96 4.38 20.43
C GLY A 73 1.11 3.48 19.20
N THR A 74 0.85 3.99 18.00
CA THR A 74 0.96 3.22 16.76
C THR A 74 2.07 3.73 15.86
N PHE A 75 2.33 3.04 14.74
CA PHE A 75 3.31 3.47 13.73
C PHE A 75 2.96 4.81 13.04
N MET A 76 1.71 5.28 13.20
CA MET A 76 1.21 6.55 12.65
C MET A 76 1.28 7.72 13.64
N GLU A 77 1.67 7.53 14.89
CA GLU A 77 1.68 8.58 15.91
C GLU A 77 2.48 9.82 15.48
N ASN A 78 3.66 9.58 14.89
CA ASN A 78 4.54 10.63 14.38
C ASN A 78 4.48 10.76 12.85
N ALA A 79 3.38 10.34 12.23
CA ALA A 79 3.23 10.44 10.79
C ALA A 79 3.09 11.91 10.34
N ASP A 80 3.66 12.23 9.18
CA ASP A 80 3.45 13.54 8.56
C ASP A 80 1.98 13.76 8.27
N ARG A 81 1.52 15.01 8.38
CA ARG A 81 0.12 15.40 8.20
C ARG A 81 0.00 16.49 7.17
N ILE A 82 -1.04 16.43 6.37
CA ILE A 82 -1.30 17.45 5.37
C ILE A 82 -2.81 17.62 5.16
N GLN A 83 -3.24 18.88 5.08
CA GLN A 83 -4.59 19.26 4.69
C GLN A 83 -4.61 19.56 3.20
N VAL A 84 -5.53 18.94 2.46
CA VAL A 84 -5.66 19.09 1.02
C VAL A 84 -7.10 19.36 0.60
N SER A 85 -7.26 20.02 -0.52
CA SER A 85 -8.53 20.10 -1.21
C SER A 85 -8.35 19.71 -2.68
N ALA A 86 -9.02 18.65 -3.11
CA ALA A 86 -9.05 18.26 -4.51
C ALA A 86 -9.83 19.27 -5.37
N TYR A 87 -10.81 19.97 -4.77
CA TYR A 87 -11.64 20.94 -5.47
C TYR A 87 -10.87 22.22 -5.81
N THR A 88 -10.11 22.75 -4.84
CA THR A 88 -9.32 23.99 -5.04
C THR A 88 -7.89 23.73 -5.51
N GLY A 89 -7.42 22.47 -5.47
CA GLY A 89 -6.03 22.12 -5.71
C GLY A 89 -5.08 22.40 -4.53
N LYS A 90 -5.61 22.88 -3.38
CA LYS A 90 -4.79 23.22 -2.20
C LYS A 90 -3.94 22.03 -1.78
N ASN A 91 -2.62 22.22 -1.73
CA ASN A 91 -1.61 21.26 -1.24
C ASN A 91 -1.55 19.90 -1.97
N ILE A 92 -2.20 19.72 -3.12
CA ILE A 92 -2.16 18.46 -3.88
C ILE A 92 -0.73 18.15 -4.35
N ASP A 93 0.00 19.13 -4.85
CA ASP A 93 1.37 18.90 -5.32
C ASP A 93 2.35 18.67 -4.17
N VAL A 94 2.10 19.29 -3.00
CA VAL A 94 2.86 19.03 -1.79
C VAL A 94 2.65 17.58 -1.33
N LEU A 95 1.40 17.10 -1.32
CA LEU A 95 1.10 15.69 -0.99
C LEU A 95 1.80 14.72 -1.94
N LYS A 96 1.78 14.99 -3.25
CA LYS A 96 2.50 14.17 -4.24
C LYS A 96 3.99 14.10 -3.92
N GLN A 97 4.60 15.24 -3.59
CA GLN A 97 6.03 15.29 -3.25
C GLN A 97 6.32 14.49 -1.98
N MET A 98 5.50 14.64 -0.93
CA MET A 98 5.64 13.87 0.32
C MET A 98 5.57 12.36 0.05
N ILE A 99 4.66 11.90 -0.81
CA ILE A 99 4.56 10.49 -1.19
C ILE A 99 5.84 10.03 -1.90
N VAL A 100 6.31 10.80 -2.88
CA VAL A 100 7.55 10.48 -3.62
C VAL A 100 8.75 10.37 -2.68
N ASP A 101 8.89 11.30 -1.74
CA ASP A 101 10.01 11.31 -0.81
C ASP A 101 9.97 10.11 0.14
N LYS A 102 8.78 9.75 0.66
CA LYS A 102 8.59 8.55 1.49
C LYS A 102 8.89 7.26 0.70
N VAL A 103 8.40 7.15 -0.53
CA VAL A 103 8.65 5.97 -1.39
C VAL A 103 10.14 5.84 -1.71
N ARG A 104 10.83 6.93 -2.02
CA ARG A 104 12.29 6.92 -2.25
C ARG A 104 13.05 6.48 -1.00
N ALA A 105 12.66 6.99 0.16
CA ALA A 105 13.27 6.59 1.43
C ALA A 105 13.03 5.11 1.77
N ALA A 106 11.86 4.57 1.43
CA ALA A 106 11.53 3.16 1.60
C ALA A 106 12.28 2.26 0.61
N GLY A 107 12.39 2.68 -0.65
CA GLY A 107 13.04 1.91 -1.72
C GLY A 107 14.54 1.65 -1.51
N ALA A 108 15.23 2.52 -0.77
CA ALA A 108 16.64 2.33 -0.41
C ALA A 108 16.88 1.14 0.55
N ARG A 109 15.81 0.52 1.08
CA ARG A 109 15.89 -0.61 2.02
C ARG A 109 15.65 -1.98 1.41
N ARG A 110 15.37 -2.10 0.13
CA ARG A 110 15.32 -3.40 -0.53
C ARG A 110 16.74 -3.96 -0.61
N GLN A 111 17.11 -4.75 0.40
CA GLN A 111 18.28 -5.62 0.29
C GLN A 111 17.97 -6.63 -0.80
N GLU A 112 18.86 -6.75 -1.77
CA GLU A 112 18.89 -7.84 -2.74
C GLU A 112 19.09 -9.15 -1.95
N LYS A 113 17.98 -9.78 -1.60
CA LYS A 113 18.04 -11.16 -1.10
C LYS A 113 18.17 -12.09 -2.30
N GLU A 114 19.07 -13.05 -2.21
CA GLU A 114 19.31 -14.05 -3.26
C GLU A 114 18.06 -14.90 -3.56
N LEU A 115 17.17 -15.05 -2.59
CA LEU A 115 15.99 -15.90 -2.69
C LEU A 115 14.76 -15.08 -3.12
N PHE A 116 14.15 -15.49 -4.19
CA PHE A 116 12.91 -15.00 -4.73
C PHE A 116 11.71 -15.55 -3.94
N ARG A 117 10.77 -14.67 -3.57
CA ARG A 117 9.52 -15.06 -2.90
C ARG A 117 8.35 -14.24 -3.40
N LEU A 118 7.39 -14.92 -4.04
CA LEU A 118 6.15 -14.32 -4.55
C LEU A 118 4.95 -15.14 -4.03
N PRO A 119 4.24 -14.69 -2.98
CA PRO A 119 2.95 -15.27 -2.62
C PRO A 119 1.97 -15.12 -3.78
N ILE A 120 1.29 -16.22 -4.13
CA ILE A 120 0.33 -16.23 -5.22
C ILE A 120 -1.03 -15.76 -4.70
N ASP A 121 -1.56 -14.68 -5.26
CA ASP A 121 -2.89 -14.15 -4.95
C ASP A 121 -3.98 -14.78 -5.82
N ARG A 122 -3.69 -14.96 -7.11
CA ARG A 122 -4.64 -15.49 -8.09
C ARG A 122 -3.95 -16.40 -9.08
N VAL A 123 -4.70 -17.38 -9.56
CA VAL A 123 -4.28 -18.30 -10.61
C VAL A 123 -5.37 -18.32 -11.67
N PHE A 124 -5.00 -18.17 -12.93
CA PHE A 124 -5.89 -18.27 -14.07
C PHE A 124 -5.18 -18.85 -15.27
N THR A 125 -5.93 -19.39 -16.21
CA THR A 125 -5.40 -19.93 -17.46
C THR A 125 -5.70 -18.96 -18.59
N MET A 126 -4.68 -18.59 -19.35
CA MET A 126 -4.84 -17.79 -20.56
C MET A 126 -4.58 -18.66 -21.78
N GLU A 127 -5.50 -18.59 -22.75
CA GLU A 127 -5.37 -19.32 -24.01
C GLU A 127 -4.07 -18.90 -24.75
N GLY A 128 -3.26 -19.87 -25.15
CA GLY A 128 -1.96 -19.64 -25.78
C GLY A 128 -0.79 -19.39 -24.80
N PHE A 129 -1.05 -18.98 -23.58
CA PHE A 129 0.00 -18.68 -22.58
C PHE A 129 0.12 -19.73 -21.47
N GLY A 130 -0.94 -20.46 -21.21
CA GLY A 130 -1.00 -21.48 -20.14
C GLY A 130 -1.39 -20.88 -18.80
N THR A 131 -0.82 -21.42 -17.71
CA THR A 131 -1.12 -20.97 -16.37
C THR A 131 -0.41 -19.66 -16.05
N VAL A 132 -1.18 -18.67 -15.63
CA VAL A 132 -0.70 -17.36 -15.17
C VAL A 132 -1.02 -17.21 -13.69
N VAL A 133 -0.07 -16.69 -12.94
CA VAL A 133 -0.21 -16.36 -11.51
C VAL A 133 0.01 -14.88 -11.29
N THR A 134 -0.72 -14.30 -10.34
CA THR A 134 -0.45 -12.94 -9.87
C THR A 134 -0.10 -12.97 -8.40
N GLY A 135 0.71 -12.01 -7.97
CA GLY A 135 1.15 -11.87 -6.59
C GLY A 135 2.04 -10.65 -6.41
N THR A 136 2.42 -10.38 -5.18
CA THR A 136 3.36 -9.31 -4.85
C THR A 136 4.72 -9.90 -4.55
N LEU A 137 5.75 -9.47 -5.27
CA LEU A 137 7.13 -9.87 -5.01
C LEU A 137 7.58 -9.30 -3.67
N LEU A 138 7.76 -10.15 -2.67
CA LEU A 138 8.16 -9.74 -1.32
C LEU A 138 9.68 -9.66 -1.15
N GLU A 139 10.41 -10.58 -1.77
CA GLU A 139 11.86 -10.73 -1.62
C GLU A 139 12.51 -11.17 -2.92
N GLY A 140 13.77 -10.76 -3.11
CA GLY A 140 14.59 -11.13 -4.27
C GLY A 140 14.12 -10.56 -5.59
N CYS A 141 14.62 -11.15 -6.66
CA CYS A 141 14.23 -10.84 -8.04
C CYS A 141 14.07 -12.13 -8.85
N CYS A 142 13.35 -12.05 -9.95
CA CYS A 142 13.22 -13.18 -10.88
C CYS A 142 13.36 -12.72 -12.33
N GLN A 143 13.76 -13.63 -13.19
CA GLN A 143 14.00 -13.37 -14.60
C GLN A 143 13.20 -14.31 -15.49
N VAL A 144 12.87 -13.86 -16.68
CA VAL A 144 12.28 -14.71 -17.70
C VAL A 144 13.26 -15.84 -18.03
N GLY A 145 12.75 -17.08 -18.06
CA GLY A 145 13.55 -18.28 -18.28
C GLY A 145 14.12 -18.93 -17.01
N GLN A 146 14.04 -18.27 -15.86
CA GLN A 146 14.47 -18.82 -14.58
C GLN A 146 13.58 -20.00 -14.14
N GLU A 147 14.20 -21.01 -13.54
CA GLU A 147 13.49 -22.09 -12.86
C GLU A 147 13.24 -21.70 -11.40
N VAL A 148 12.02 -21.89 -10.96
CA VAL A 148 11.56 -21.55 -9.60
C VAL A 148 10.78 -22.72 -9.02
N GLU A 149 10.75 -22.81 -7.70
CA GLU A 149 10.02 -23.84 -6.99
C GLU A 149 8.64 -23.34 -6.54
N LEU A 150 7.60 -24.13 -6.82
CA LEU A 150 6.22 -23.84 -6.47
C LEU A 150 5.81 -24.60 -5.20
N TYR A 151 5.60 -23.88 -4.11
CA TYR A 151 5.10 -24.41 -2.85
C TYR A 151 3.57 -24.43 -2.78
N PRO A 152 2.94 -25.39 -2.05
CA PRO A 152 3.56 -26.45 -1.23
C PRO A 152 3.91 -27.72 -2.01
N THR A 153 3.75 -27.73 -3.34
CA THR A 153 3.90 -28.96 -4.16
C THR A 153 5.35 -29.30 -4.47
N GLU A 154 6.31 -28.41 -4.16
CA GLU A 154 7.75 -28.56 -4.43
C GLU A 154 8.06 -28.88 -5.92
N ARG A 155 7.21 -28.35 -6.81
CA ARG A 155 7.38 -28.55 -8.26
C ARG A 155 8.23 -27.45 -8.85
N THR A 156 9.26 -27.81 -9.60
CA THR A 156 10.03 -26.85 -10.41
C THR A 156 9.24 -26.44 -11.64
N VAL A 157 9.11 -25.15 -11.85
CA VAL A 157 8.46 -24.54 -13.01
C VAL A 157 9.34 -23.46 -13.60
N LYS A 158 9.21 -23.26 -14.92
CA LYS A 158 9.97 -22.22 -15.61
C LYS A 158 9.13 -20.98 -15.86
N ILE A 159 9.66 -19.81 -15.51
CA ILE A 159 9.05 -18.52 -15.79
C ILE A 159 9.11 -18.26 -17.31
N ARG A 160 7.96 -18.11 -17.97
CA ARG A 160 7.89 -17.86 -19.41
C ARG A 160 7.82 -16.39 -19.75
N GLU A 161 7.13 -15.63 -18.93
CA GLU A 161 6.91 -14.20 -19.12
C GLU A 161 6.67 -13.54 -17.77
N ILE A 162 7.10 -12.31 -17.62
CA ILE A 162 6.83 -11.46 -16.46
C ILE A 162 6.14 -10.19 -16.93
N GLN A 163 5.10 -9.80 -16.22
CA GLN A 163 4.44 -8.52 -16.43
C GLN A 163 4.31 -7.74 -15.11
N THR A 164 4.56 -6.45 -15.16
CA THR A 164 4.33 -5.55 -14.04
C THR A 164 3.54 -4.34 -14.53
N HIS A 165 2.45 -4.00 -13.84
CA HIS A 165 1.52 -2.91 -14.22
C HIS A 165 1.05 -2.97 -15.69
N GLY A 166 0.85 -4.19 -16.24
CA GLY A 166 0.42 -4.39 -17.61
C GLY A 166 1.50 -4.30 -18.68
N HIS A 167 2.76 -4.09 -18.29
CA HIS A 167 3.90 -4.06 -19.19
C HIS A 167 4.78 -5.30 -19.03
N ARG A 168 5.29 -5.83 -20.15
CA ARG A 168 6.27 -6.91 -20.13
C ARG A 168 7.60 -6.41 -19.64
N VAL A 169 8.25 -7.21 -18.79
CA VAL A 169 9.59 -6.96 -18.26
C VAL A 169 10.39 -8.26 -18.31
N ASP A 170 11.70 -8.14 -18.41
CA ASP A 170 12.60 -9.31 -18.46
C ASP A 170 13.10 -9.70 -17.06
N MET A 171 13.05 -8.74 -16.10
CA MET A 171 13.44 -8.89 -14.70
C MET A 171 12.58 -7.99 -13.82
#